data_64b046ff8bf06b317efcafbd8eecc17f
#
_entry.id   64b046ff8bf06b317efcafbd8eecc17f
#
_cell.length_a   1.000
_cell.length_b   1.000
_cell.length_c   1.000
_cell.angle_alpha   90.00
_cell.angle_beta   90.00
_cell.angle_gamma   90.00
#
_symmetry.space_group_name_H-M   'P 1'
#
loop_
_entity.id
_entity.type
_entity.pdbx_description
1 polymer ?
#
loop_
_entity_poly.entity_id
_entity_poly.type
_entity_poly.pdbx_seq_one_letter_code
_entity_poly.pdbx_strand_id
1 'polypeptide(L)'
;LYAISPLKGYRLAIREIGKCNALLDDAVALTPATAIQGVLHGINPERLTIELSDADGNIILSYQEHQPQELPLPDVAKAPLAAQDITSTDEAWFIGQHLEQYHHASRSPFDYYLRGVALDPLDYRCNLALAMLEYNRADFPQAVAYATQALKRAHALNKNPQCGQASLIRASAYERQGQYQQAEEDFWRAVWSGNSKAGGY
;
A
#
# COMPACT_ATOMS: atom_id res chain seq x y z
N LEU A 1 -21.71 -19.73 -9.08
CA LEU A 1 -20.72 -20.51 -8.31
C LEU A 1 -19.90 -21.37 -9.25
N TYR A 2 -18.58 -21.38 -9.14
CA TYR A 2 -17.67 -22.25 -9.89
C TYR A 2 -16.50 -22.67 -8.99
N ALA A 3 -15.76 -23.70 -9.39
CA ALA A 3 -14.60 -24.18 -8.64
C ALA A 3 -13.35 -24.25 -9.53
N ILE A 4 -12.17 -24.08 -8.94
CA ILE A 4 -10.87 -24.18 -9.63
C ILE A 4 -10.49 -25.65 -9.89
N SER A 5 -10.97 -26.56 -9.05
CA SER A 5 -10.82 -28.03 -9.19
C SER A 5 -12.17 -28.72 -9.08
N PRO A 6 -12.33 -29.95 -9.63
CA PRO A 6 -13.57 -30.69 -9.49
C PRO A 6 -13.88 -30.99 -8.02
N LEU A 7 -15.06 -30.59 -7.56
CA LEU A 7 -15.56 -30.84 -6.21
C LEU A 7 -16.82 -31.68 -6.31
N LYS A 8 -16.89 -32.79 -5.55
CA LYS A 8 -18.05 -33.74 -5.50
C LYS A 8 -18.50 -33.86 -4.04
N GLY A 9 -19.82 -34.15 -3.89
CA GLY A 9 -20.41 -34.37 -2.58
C GLY A 9 -20.63 -33.07 -1.76
N TYR A 10 -20.60 -31.94 -2.42
CA TYR A 10 -20.91 -30.65 -1.80
C TYR A 10 -22.42 -30.39 -1.82
N ARG A 11 -22.90 -29.59 -0.90
CA ARG A 11 -24.29 -29.21 -0.75
C ARG A 11 -24.46 -27.72 -0.77
N LEU A 12 -25.33 -27.21 -1.64
CA LEU A 12 -25.67 -25.80 -1.74
C LEU A 12 -27.02 -25.57 -1.07
N ALA A 13 -27.02 -24.77 -0.02
CA ALA A 13 -28.24 -24.39 0.68
C ALA A 13 -28.48 -22.87 0.55
N ILE A 14 -29.72 -22.50 0.25
CA ILE A 14 -30.17 -21.10 0.24
C ILE A 14 -31.30 -20.99 1.25
N ARG A 15 -31.15 -20.09 2.20
CA ARG A 15 -32.13 -19.89 3.28
C ARG A 15 -32.50 -18.42 3.40
N GLU A 16 -33.73 -18.18 3.79
CA GLU A 16 -34.13 -16.82 4.21
C GLU A 16 -33.82 -16.65 5.70
N ILE A 17 -33.15 -15.55 6.04
CA ILE A 17 -32.77 -15.24 7.43
C ILE A 17 -34.01 -15.27 8.32
N GLY A 18 -33.92 -16.02 9.41
CA GLY A 18 -35.00 -16.18 10.39
C GLY A 18 -36.03 -17.26 10.01
N LYS A 19 -35.87 -17.97 8.91
CA LYS A 19 -36.70 -19.14 8.55
C LYS A 19 -35.91 -20.44 8.66
N CYS A 20 -36.55 -21.48 9.19
CA CYS A 20 -35.93 -22.80 9.33
C CYS A 20 -35.87 -23.57 8.00
N ASN A 21 -36.79 -23.30 7.07
CA ASN A 21 -36.87 -24.03 5.82
C ASN A 21 -35.93 -23.42 4.78
N ALA A 22 -35.15 -24.28 4.15
CA ALA A 22 -34.32 -23.86 3.00
C ALA A 22 -35.23 -23.62 1.77
N LEU A 23 -34.89 -22.59 1.00
CA LEU A 23 -35.50 -22.34 -0.32
C LEU A 23 -34.91 -23.26 -1.38
N LEU A 24 -33.65 -23.58 -1.21
CA LEU A 24 -32.91 -24.58 -2.01
C LEU A 24 -32.00 -25.33 -1.05
N ASP A 25 -31.89 -26.64 -1.24
CA ASP A 25 -30.96 -27.47 -0.47
C ASP A 25 -30.60 -28.72 -1.31
N ASP A 26 -29.67 -28.52 -2.24
CA ASP A 26 -29.31 -29.48 -3.26
C ASP A 26 -27.86 -29.94 -3.18
N ALA A 27 -27.63 -31.21 -3.49
CA ALA A 27 -26.29 -31.71 -3.72
C ALA A 27 -25.75 -31.17 -5.05
N VAL A 28 -24.55 -30.63 -5.01
CA VAL A 28 -23.91 -30.00 -6.17
C VAL A 28 -22.56 -30.62 -6.48
N ALA A 29 -22.26 -30.72 -7.78
CA ALA A 29 -20.94 -31.03 -8.26
C ALA A 29 -20.40 -29.82 -9.02
N LEU A 30 -19.28 -29.31 -8.56
CA LEU A 30 -18.64 -28.13 -9.14
C LEU A 30 -17.44 -28.56 -9.98
N THR A 31 -17.30 -27.97 -11.15
CA THR A 31 -16.15 -28.21 -12.03
C THR A 31 -15.57 -26.86 -12.53
N PRO A 32 -14.31 -26.85 -12.97
CA PRO A 32 -13.74 -25.65 -13.59
C PRO A 32 -14.42 -25.26 -14.91
N ALA A 33 -15.06 -26.21 -15.57
CA ALA A 33 -15.68 -25.99 -16.88
C ALA A 33 -17.12 -25.49 -16.82
N THR A 34 -17.80 -25.68 -15.70
CA THR A 34 -19.24 -25.39 -15.57
C THR A 34 -19.54 -24.58 -14.33
N ALA A 35 -20.18 -23.42 -14.52
CA ALA A 35 -20.70 -22.61 -13.41
C ALA A 35 -22.15 -23.06 -13.09
N ILE A 36 -22.47 -23.10 -11.79
CA ILE A 36 -23.87 -23.24 -11.36
C ILE A 36 -24.48 -21.83 -11.32
N GLN A 37 -25.57 -21.69 -12.05
CA GLN A 37 -26.35 -20.45 -12.12
C GLN A 37 -27.81 -20.76 -11.83
N GLY A 38 -28.47 -19.85 -11.13
CA GLY A 38 -29.90 -19.93 -10.85
C GLY A 38 -30.47 -18.55 -10.61
N VAL A 39 -31.78 -18.43 -10.79
CA VAL A 39 -32.52 -17.19 -10.53
C VAL A 39 -33.61 -17.50 -9.51
N LEU A 40 -33.63 -16.73 -8.44
CA LEU A 40 -34.67 -16.76 -7.42
C LEU A 40 -35.65 -15.61 -7.67
N HIS A 41 -36.92 -15.86 -7.77
CA HIS A 41 -37.94 -14.84 -8.02
C HIS A 41 -38.72 -14.51 -6.75
N GLY A 42 -39.03 -13.23 -6.56
CA GLY A 42 -39.94 -12.79 -5.49
C GLY A 42 -39.35 -12.81 -4.08
N ILE A 43 -38.03 -12.86 -3.97
CA ILE A 43 -37.31 -12.93 -2.68
C ILE A 43 -36.41 -11.70 -2.56
N ASN A 44 -36.39 -11.10 -1.36
CA ASN A 44 -35.47 -10.01 -1.07
C ASN A 44 -34.05 -10.56 -0.85
N PRO A 45 -33.07 -10.19 -1.69
CA PRO A 45 -31.69 -10.69 -1.58
C PRO A 45 -31.03 -10.37 -0.24
N GLU A 46 -31.34 -9.21 0.38
CA GLU A 46 -30.79 -8.82 1.69
C GLU A 46 -31.14 -9.80 2.82
N ARG A 47 -32.15 -10.62 2.61
CA ARG A 47 -32.63 -11.59 3.58
C ARG A 47 -32.20 -13.01 3.28
N LEU A 48 -31.30 -13.20 2.36
CA LEU A 48 -30.82 -14.52 1.97
C LEU A 48 -29.44 -14.82 2.57
N THR A 49 -29.28 -16.07 2.99
CA THR A 49 -27.97 -16.68 3.25
C THR A 49 -27.77 -17.81 2.25
N ILE A 50 -26.62 -17.83 1.59
CA ILE A 50 -26.20 -18.86 0.65
C ILE A 50 -25.01 -19.58 1.27
N GLU A 51 -25.09 -20.88 1.46
CA GLU A 51 -24.06 -21.69 2.10
C GLU A 51 -23.68 -22.85 1.22
N LEU A 52 -22.39 -23.10 1.11
CA LEU A 52 -21.83 -24.29 0.49
C LEU A 52 -21.16 -25.12 1.58
N SER A 53 -21.61 -26.36 1.77
CA SER A 53 -20.99 -27.29 2.73
C SER A 53 -20.35 -28.47 2.01
N ASP A 54 -19.38 -29.10 2.67
CA ASP A 54 -18.78 -30.36 2.24
C ASP A 54 -19.66 -31.56 2.61
N ALA A 55 -19.16 -32.77 2.31
CA ALA A 55 -19.86 -34.02 2.60
C ALA A 55 -20.03 -34.27 4.11
N ASP A 56 -19.20 -33.70 4.94
CA ASP A 56 -19.20 -33.79 6.40
C ASP A 56 -20.11 -32.75 7.07
N GLY A 57 -20.69 -31.83 6.25
CA GLY A 57 -21.57 -30.78 6.70
C GLY A 57 -20.85 -29.50 7.17
N ASN A 58 -19.52 -29.39 6.97
CA ASN A 58 -18.80 -28.17 7.30
C ASN A 58 -19.07 -27.09 6.25
N ILE A 59 -19.36 -25.88 6.70
CA ILE A 59 -19.58 -24.74 5.81
C ILE A 59 -18.22 -24.27 5.25
N ILE A 60 -18.05 -24.39 3.94
CA ILE A 60 -16.85 -23.99 3.21
C ILE A 60 -16.95 -22.56 2.71
N LEU A 61 -18.17 -22.15 2.31
CA LEU A 61 -18.43 -20.80 1.81
C LEU A 61 -19.80 -20.37 2.33
N SER A 62 -19.87 -19.16 2.86
CA SER A 62 -21.12 -18.50 3.21
C SER A 62 -21.17 -17.13 2.56
N TYR A 63 -22.31 -16.78 1.99
CA TYR A 63 -22.58 -15.46 1.43
C TYR A 63 -23.91 -14.92 1.97
N GLN A 64 -23.87 -13.70 2.41
CA GLN A 64 -25.04 -12.91 2.75
C GLN A 64 -24.83 -11.52 2.18
N GLU A 65 -25.85 -10.93 1.58
CA GLU A 65 -25.76 -9.56 1.11
C GLU A 65 -25.51 -8.63 2.29
N HIS A 66 -24.44 -7.86 2.16
CA HIS A 66 -24.03 -6.95 3.24
C HIS A 66 -25.03 -5.80 3.32
N GLN A 67 -25.74 -5.71 4.44
CA GLN A 67 -26.50 -4.51 4.73
C GLN A 67 -25.53 -3.39 5.10
N PRO A 68 -25.62 -2.22 4.46
CA PRO A 68 -24.78 -1.10 4.84
C PRO A 68 -25.09 -0.77 6.31
N GLN A 69 -24.14 -1.11 7.18
CA GLN A 69 -24.18 -0.64 8.56
C GLN A 69 -23.91 0.86 8.53
N GLU A 70 -24.81 1.63 9.12
CA GLU A 70 -24.50 3.03 9.49
C GLU A 70 -23.34 2.98 10.49
N LEU A 71 -22.12 3.06 9.97
CA LEU A 71 -20.96 3.22 10.83
C LEU A 71 -21.04 4.60 11.49
N PRO A 72 -20.71 4.71 12.77
CA PRO A 72 -20.60 6.00 13.41
C PRO A 72 -19.65 6.88 12.61
N LEU A 73 -19.99 8.14 12.44
CA LEU A 73 -19.11 9.09 11.76
C LEU A 73 -17.73 9.04 12.43
N PRO A 74 -16.64 8.98 11.64
CA PRO A 74 -15.31 9.02 12.20
C PRO A 74 -15.10 10.30 13.00
N ASP A 75 -14.26 10.25 14.01
CA ASP A 75 -13.87 11.43 14.76
C ASP A 75 -13.36 12.54 13.85
N VAL A 76 -13.63 13.78 14.21
CA VAL A 76 -13.11 14.93 13.48
C VAL A 76 -11.58 14.84 13.40
N ALA A 77 -11.03 15.03 12.20
CA ALA A 77 -9.59 15.02 11.99
C ALA A 77 -8.91 16.04 12.91
N LYS A 78 -7.94 15.58 13.68
CA LYS A 78 -7.12 16.43 14.56
C LYS A 78 -5.88 16.88 13.81
N ALA A 79 -5.47 18.13 14.06
CA ALA A 79 -4.19 18.60 13.54
C ALA A 79 -3.05 17.71 14.07
N PRO A 80 -2.05 17.37 13.22
CA PRO A 80 -0.91 16.59 13.66
C PRO A 80 -0.14 17.33 14.76
N LEU A 81 0.58 16.58 15.61
CA LEU A 81 1.49 17.14 16.60
C LEU A 81 2.51 18.10 15.95
N ALA A 82 3.09 19.00 16.70
CA ALA A 82 4.21 19.78 16.21
C ALA A 82 5.42 18.87 15.97
N ALA A 83 6.25 19.17 14.97
CA ALA A 83 7.37 18.31 14.59
C ALA A 83 8.31 17.98 15.76
N GLN A 84 8.55 18.92 16.64
CA GLN A 84 9.40 18.74 17.83
C GLN A 84 8.85 17.73 18.84
N ASP A 85 7.53 17.54 18.87
CA ASP A 85 6.86 16.65 19.83
C ASP A 85 6.76 15.21 19.31
N ILE A 86 7.13 14.97 18.05
CA ILE A 86 7.16 13.65 17.45
C ILE A 86 8.30 12.83 18.04
N THR A 87 8.01 11.59 18.42
CA THR A 87 8.97 10.67 19.05
C THR A 87 9.31 9.45 18.18
N SER A 88 8.62 9.28 17.05
CA SER A 88 8.81 8.15 16.14
C SER A 88 9.19 8.65 14.74
N THR A 89 10.16 7.99 14.10
CA THR A 89 10.54 8.24 12.70
C THR A 89 9.41 7.89 11.74
N ASP A 90 8.63 6.86 12.04
CA ASP A 90 7.48 6.47 11.23
C ASP A 90 6.41 7.56 11.24
N GLU A 91 6.08 8.06 12.42
CA GLU A 91 5.10 9.15 12.57
C GLU A 91 5.59 10.41 11.85
N ALA A 92 6.86 10.79 12.04
CA ALA A 92 7.45 11.93 11.36
C ALA A 92 7.35 11.81 9.83
N TRP A 93 7.66 10.63 9.29
CA TRP A 93 7.58 10.38 7.86
C TRP A 93 6.14 10.40 7.35
N PHE A 94 5.19 9.73 8.03
CA PHE A 94 3.79 9.71 7.62
C PHE A 94 3.15 11.09 7.62
N ILE A 95 3.41 11.89 8.67
CA ILE A 95 2.88 13.26 8.72
C ILE A 95 3.52 14.12 7.62
N GLY A 96 4.85 14.03 7.45
CA GLY A 96 5.54 14.75 6.38
C GLY A 96 4.98 14.41 5.00
N GLN A 97 4.80 13.13 4.71
CA GLN A 97 4.22 12.66 3.44
C GLN A 97 2.79 13.17 3.24
N HIS A 98 1.96 13.11 4.28
CA HIS A 98 0.59 13.64 4.22
C HIS A 98 0.56 15.14 3.89
N LEU A 99 1.39 15.93 4.58
CA LEU A 99 1.48 17.38 4.34
C LEU A 99 1.96 17.71 2.93
N GLU A 100 2.90 16.92 2.39
CA GLU A 100 3.41 17.07 1.03
C GLU A 100 2.34 16.72 -0.01
N GLN A 101 1.66 15.59 0.15
CA GLN A 101 0.60 15.13 -0.77
C GLN A 101 -0.57 16.10 -0.85
N TYR A 102 -0.97 16.69 0.26
CA TYR A 102 -2.10 17.62 0.31
C TYR A 102 -1.70 19.10 0.22
N HIS A 103 -0.42 19.39 -0.01
CA HIS A 103 0.10 20.76 -0.12
C HIS A 103 -0.38 21.66 1.03
N HIS A 104 -0.18 21.21 2.26
CA HIS A 104 -0.70 21.90 3.44
C HIS A 104 -0.20 23.33 3.54
N ALA A 105 -1.12 24.31 3.62
CA ALA A 105 -0.79 25.74 3.49
C ALA A 105 0.05 26.34 4.65
N SER A 106 -0.05 25.78 5.86
CA SER A 106 0.54 26.37 7.07
C SER A 106 1.59 25.53 7.76
N ARG A 107 1.84 24.30 7.31
CA ARG A 107 2.83 23.39 7.90
C ARG A 107 3.74 22.86 6.82
N SER A 108 5.04 22.88 7.07
CA SER A 108 6.04 22.38 6.15
C SER A 108 6.31 20.90 6.39
N PRO A 109 6.25 20.02 5.36
CA PRO A 109 6.69 18.64 5.49
C PRO A 109 8.16 18.53 5.87
N PHE A 110 8.96 19.51 5.48
CA PHE A 110 10.39 19.56 5.72
C PHE A 110 10.74 19.44 7.22
N ASP A 111 10.00 20.13 8.09
CA ASP A 111 10.26 20.11 9.53
C ASP A 111 10.05 18.73 10.14
N TYR A 112 9.06 17.98 9.63
CA TYR A 112 8.79 16.62 10.07
C TYR A 112 9.84 15.63 9.58
N TYR A 113 10.29 15.76 8.33
CA TYR A 113 11.38 14.91 7.83
C TYR A 113 12.70 15.22 8.55
N LEU A 114 12.99 16.47 8.86
CA LEU A 114 14.14 16.83 9.70
C LEU A 114 14.05 16.20 11.09
N ARG A 115 12.84 16.19 11.68
CA ARG A 115 12.63 15.50 12.96
C ARG A 115 12.89 14.00 12.84
N GLY A 116 12.43 13.36 11.78
CA GLY A 116 12.71 11.95 11.52
C GLY A 116 14.22 11.66 11.45
N VAL A 117 14.99 12.49 10.73
CA VAL A 117 16.44 12.37 10.65
C VAL A 117 17.14 12.70 11.99
N ALA A 118 16.56 13.57 12.80
CA ALA A 118 17.08 13.83 14.16
C ALA A 118 16.89 12.63 15.10
N LEU A 119 15.83 11.85 14.91
CA LEU A 119 15.56 10.62 15.66
C LEU A 119 16.39 9.43 15.18
N ASP A 120 16.48 9.24 13.85
CA ASP A 120 17.37 8.27 13.20
C ASP A 120 18.09 8.92 12.01
N PRO A 121 19.36 9.30 12.15
CA PRO A 121 20.14 9.95 11.09
C PRO A 121 20.27 9.17 9.79
N LEU A 122 19.97 7.86 9.82
CA LEU A 122 20.01 7.00 8.65
C LEU A 122 18.62 6.57 8.18
N ASP A 123 17.51 7.11 8.72
CA ASP A 123 16.19 6.76 8.20
C ASP A 123 16.13 7.03 6.69
N TYR A 124 15.91 5.95 5.91
CA TYR A 124 15.93 6.00 4.44
C TYR A 124 14.87 6.94 3.87
N ARG A 125 13.67 6.90 4.42
CA ARG A 125 12.49 7.59 3.89
C ARG A 125 12.59 9.09 4.13
N CYS A 126 12.93 9.49 5.36
CA CYS A 126 13.09 10.90 5.71
C CYS A 126 14.27 11.54 4.96
N ASN A 127 15.39 10.81 4.85
CA ASN A 127 16.55 11.31 4.07
C ASN A 127 16.21 11.41 2.57
N LEU A 128 15.50 10.43 2.00
CA LEU A 128 15.08 10.50 0.59
C LEU A 128 14.14 11.66 0.33
N ALA A 129 13.14 11.87 1.21
CA ALA A 129 12.20 12.98 1.09
C ALA A 129 12.90 14.34 1.18
N LEU A 130 13.82 14.50 2.14
CA LEU A 130 14.64 15.71 2.24
C LEU A 130 15.51 15.93 0.99
N ALA A 131 16.12 14.86 0.45
CA ALA A 131 16.89 14.96 -0.78
C ALA A 131 16.06 15.47 -1.95
N MET A 132 14.82 14.98 -2.09
CA MET A 132 13.88 15.43 -3.12
C MET A 132 13.47 16.90 -2.92
N LEU A 133 13.16 17.30 -1.68
CA LEU A 133 12.78 18.67 -1.38
C LEU A 133 13.95 19.65 -1.64
N GLU A 134 15.16 19.30 -1.24
CA GLU A 134 16.33 20.15 -1.49
C GLU A 134 16.69 20.22 -2.99
N TYR A 135 16.55 19.11 -3.71
CA TYR A 135 16.70 19.13 -5.17
C TYR A 135 15.70 20.10 -5.82
N ASN A 136 14.44 20.07 -5.40
CA ASN A 136 13.40 20.97 -5.90
C ASN A 136 13.65 22.45 -5.54
N ARG A 137 14.37 22.70 -4.45
CA ARG A 137 14.84 24.04 -4.04
C ARG A 137 16.10 24.48 -4.77
N ALA A 138 16.67 23.62 -5.62
CA ALA A 138 17.96 23.80 -6.27
C ALA A 138 19.16 23.83 -5.31
N ASP A 139 19.00 23.36 -4.07
CA ASP A 139 20.13 23.10 -3.16
C ASP A 139 20.68 21.69 -3.43
N PHE A 140 21.39 21.57 -4.55
CA PHE A 140 21.93 20.28 -5.01
C PHE A 140 22.99 19.70 -4.05
N PRO A 141 23.87 20.50 -3.39
CA PRO A 141 24.77 19.97 -2.39
C PRO A 141 24.05 19.28 -1.21
N GLN A 142 22.99 19.87 -0.69
CA GLN A 142 22.21 19.28 0.39
C GLN A 142 21.42 18.05 -0.10
N ALA A 143 20.87 18.10 -1.31
CA ALA A 143 20.22 16.95 -1.91
C ALA A 143 21.17 15.74 -2.01
N VAL A 144 22.42 15.95 -2.43
CA VAL A 144 23.47 14.92 -2.45
C VAL A 144 23.76 14.38 -1.04
N ALA A 145 23.86 15.25 -0.04
CA ALA A 145 24.15 14.86 1.33
C ALA A 145 23.06 13.94 1.90
N TYR A 146 21.79 14.33 1.80
CA TYR A 146 20.66 13.52 2.25
C TYR A 146 20.52 12.22 1.46
N ALA A 147 20.61 12.25 0.12
CA ALA A 147 20.56 11.04 -0.70
C ALA A 147 21.68 10.05 -0.35
N THR A 148 22.86 10.56 0.03
CA THR A 148 23.98 9.72 0.48
C THR A 148 23.67 9.01 1.80
N GLN A 149 23.02 9.67 2.76
CA GLN A 149 22.60 9.01 4.02
C GLN A 149 21.52 7.94 3.76
N ALA A 150 20.57 8.23 2.88
CA ALA A 150 19.57 7.24 2.45
C ALA A 150 20.26 6.00 1.84
N LEU A 151 21.19 6.20 0.91
CA LEU A 151 21.95 5.11 0.28
C LEU A 151 22.80 4.33 1.28
N LYS A 152 23.40 5.00 2.26
CA LYS A 152 24.15 4.33 3.33
C LYS A 152 23.27 3.35 4.10
N ARG A 153 22.04 3.72 4.43
CA ARG A 153 21.07 2.81 5.05
C ARG A 153 20.70 1.67 4.11
N ALA A 154 20.37 1.98 2.86
CA ALA A 154 19.94 0.98 1.88
C ALA A 154 21.01 -0.10 1.65
N HIS A 155 22.28 0.30 1.61
CA HIS A 155 23.41 -0.60 1.39
C HIS A 155 23.93 -1.31 2.65
N ALA A 156 23.45 -0.94 3.85
CA ALA A 156 23.98 -1.50 5.10
C ALA A 156 23.84 -3.02 5.19
N LEU A 157 22.74 -3.57 4.70
CA LEU A 157 22.45 -5.01 4.71
C LEU A 157 22.28 -5.62 3.31
N ASN A 158 22.24 -4.81 2.27
CA ASN A 158 22.02 -5.25 0.90
C ASN A 158 22.91 -4.48 -0.07
N LYS A 159 23.83 -5.16 -0.73
CA LYS A 159 24.72 -4.54 -1.72
C LYS A 159 23.95 -3.98 -2.94
N ASN A 160 22.81 -4.59 -3.29
CA ASN A 160 21.98 -4.21 -4.42
C ASN A 160 20.54 -3.97 -3.95
N PRO A 161 20.24 -2.84 -3.30
CA PRO A 161 18.88 -2.53 -2.85
C PRO A 161 17.96 -2.37 -4.07
N GLN A 162 16.73 -2.87 -3.92
CA GLN A 162 15.74 -2.83 -5.02
C GLN A 162 15.22 -1.43 -5.35
N CYS A 163 15.34 -0.49 -4.41
CA CYS A 163 14.87 0.88 -4.58
C CYS A 163 16.01 1.78 -5.09
N GLY A 164 15.92 2.24 -6.32
CA GLY A 164 16.90 3.12 -6.97
C GLY A 164 16.64 4.61 -6.82
N GLN A 165 15.57 5.02 -6.12
CA GLN A 165 15.18 6.44 -6.05
C GLN A 165 16.27 7.35 -5.45
N ALA A 166 16.94 6.89 -4.40
CA ALA A 166 18.02 7.67 -3.77
C ALA A 166 19.23 7.82 -4.70
N SER A 167 19.55 6.78 -5.50
CA SER A 167 20.59 6.90 -6.54
C SER A 167 20.14 7.86 -7.63
N LEU A 168 18.90 7.79 -8.07
CA LEU A 168 18.38 8.67 -9.12
C LEU A 168 18.43 10.14 -8.73
N ILE A 169 17.93 10.49 -7.52
CA ILE A 169 17.95 11.89 -7.08
C ILE A 169 19.37 12.41 -6.86
N ARG A 170 20.29 11.57 -6.36
CA ARG A 170 21.69 11.95 -6.19
C ARG A 170 22.39 12.16 -7.53
N ALA A 171 22.16 11.28 -8.50
CA ALA A 171 22.65 11.41 -9.85
C ALA A 171 22.18 12.71 -10.50
N SER A 172 20.88 12.99 -10.41
CA SER A 172 20.31 14.25 -10.95
C SER A 172 20.92 15.48 -10.28
N ALA A 173 21.18 15.42 -8.96
CA ALA A 173 21.83 16.52 -8.27
C ALA A 173 23.30 16.68 -8.65
N TYR A 174 24.05 15.60 -8.89
CA TYR A 174 25.41 15.65 -9.43
C TYR A 174 25.45 16.23 -10.85
N GLU A 175 24.53 15.82 -11.71
CA GLU A 175 24.39 16.35 -13.06
C GLU A 175 24.20 17.88 -13.05
N ARG A 176 23.32 18.40 -12.19
CA ARG A 176 23.11 19.85 -12.02
C ARG A 176 24.33 20.60 -11.50
N GLN A 177 25.23 19.92 -10.82
CA GLN A 177 26.51 20.47 -10.34
C GLN A 177 27.66 20.30 -11.37
N GLY A 178 27.39 19.70 -12.55
CA GLY A 178 28.41 19.40 -13.56
C GLY A 178 29.33 18.22 -13.20
N GLN A 179 28.97 17.43 -12.18
CA GLN A 179 29.74 16.27 -11.72
C GLN A 179 29.29 15.01 -12.49
N TYR A 180 29.53 15.01 -13.81
CA TYR A 180 28.96 14.03 -14.72
C TYR A 180 29.41 12.60 -14.47
N GLN A 181 30.65 12.38 -14.02
CA GLN A 181 31.15 11.05 -13.74
C GLN A 181 30.40 10.40 -12.57
N GLN A 182 30.19 11.15 -11.48
CA GLN A 182 29.42 10.67 -10.33
C GLN A 182 27.94 10.47 -10.69
N ALA A 183 27.39 11.36 -11.51
CA ALA A 183 26.04 11.25 -12.00
C ALA A 183 25.84 9.96 -12.80
N GLU A 184 26.73 9.65 -13.74
CA GLU A 184 26.67 8.44 -14.57
C GLU A 184 26.68 7.17 -13.71
N GLU A 185 27.58 7.08 -12.74
CA GLU A 185 27.66 5.91 -11.84
C GLU A 185 26.33 5.67 -11.08
N ASP A 186 25.70 6.74 -10.60
CA ASP A 186 24.45 6.64 -9.84
C ASP A 186 23.24 6.42 -10.75
N PHE A 187 23.22 6.98 -11.97
CA PHE A 187 22.20 6.65 -12.96
C PHE A 187 22.23 5.16 -13.33
N TRP A 188 23.40 4.58 -13.57
CA TRP A 188 23.53 3.14 -13.80
C TRP A 188 22.99 2.32 -12.63
N ARG A 189 23.26 2.71 -11.39
CA ARG A 189 22.67 2.05 -10.21
C ARG A 189 21.15 2.17 -10.18
N ALA A 190 20.61 3.32 -10.54
CA ALA A 190 19.17 3.55 -10.59
C ALA A 190 18.47 2.69 -11.66
N VAL A 191 19.09 2.48 -12.82
CA VAL A 191 18.56 1.64 -13.91
C VAL A 191 18.33 0.18 -13.49
N TRP A 192 19.12 -0.35 -12.55
CA TRP A 192 18.94 -1.71 -12.04
C TRP A 192 17.66 -1.86 -11.21
N SER A 193 17.07 -0.78 -10.76
CA SER A 193 15.80 -0.76 -10.03
C SER A 193 14.63 -0.61 -11.00
N GLY A 194 13.68 -1.54 -10.95
CA GLY A 194 12.48 -1.48 -11.79
C GLY A 194 11.70 -0.16 -11.67
N ASN A 195 11.67 0.43 -10.48
CA ASN A 195 10.92 1.65 -10.19
C ASN A 195 11.61 2.94 -10.69
N SER A 196 12.91 2.90 -10.90
CA SER A 196 13.71 4.08 -11.28
C SER A 196 14.33 3.96 -12.67
N LYS A 197 14.03 2.88 -13.39
CA LYS A 197 14.64 2.54 -14.68
C LYS A 197 14.47 3.62 -15.73
N ALA A 198 13.27 4.15 -15.87
CA ALA A 198 12.97 5.17 -16.88
C ALA A 198 13.69 6.50 -16.60
N GLY A 199 13.93 6.85 -15.35
CA GLY A 199 14.65 8.07 -14.98
C GLY A 199 16.17 7.95 -15.06
N GLY A 200 16.71 6.71 -15.13
CA GLY A 200 18.15 6.46 -15.23
C GLY A 200 18.69 6.40 -16.66
N TYR A 201 17.80 6.34 -17.66
CA TYR A 201 18.13 6.48 -19.09
C TYR A 201 17.98 7.93 -19.52
#